data_a35090f308987caf384c371bb8ece9ea
#
_entry.id   a35090f308987caf384c371bb8ece9ea
#
_cell.length_a   1.000
_cell.length_b   1.000
_cell.length_c   1.000
_cell.angle_alpha   90.00
_cell.angle_beta   90.00
_cell.angle_gamma   90.00
#
_symmetry.space_group_name_H-M   'P 1'
#
loop_
_entity.id
_entity.type
_entity.pdbx_description
1 polymer ?
#
loop_
_entity_poly.entity_id
_entity_poly.type
_entity_poly.pdbx_seq_one_letter_code
_entity_poly.pdbx_strand_id
1 'polypeptide(L)'
;MEIEPLSIEGAIKFTPRLFGDERGVFSELFKAPLVAEAIGHNFTLAQVNCSSSTPGVIRGIHFADVPPSQAKYVTCVSGAILDVAIDIRVGSPTFGQWSAVELNAENRSALYLTEGLGHAFMALE
;
A
#
# COMPACT_ATOMS: atom_id res chain seq x y z
N MET A 1 -3.36 13.35 -8.11
CA MET A 1 -3.22 12.23 -7.15
C MET A 1 -3.12 12.80 -5.75
N GLU A 2 -3.93 12.29 -4.85
CA GLU A 2 -3.92 12.69 -3.45
C GLU A 2 -2.93 11.80 -2.69
N ILE A 3 -2.07 12.42 -1.87
CA ILE A 3 -0.99 11.73 -1.16
C ILE A 3 -1.16 12.00 0.34
N GLU A 4 -1.39 10.93 1.09
CA GLU A 4 -1.68 11.02 2.54
C GLU A 4 -0.67 10.19 3.34
N PRO A 5 0.30 10.84 4.02
CA PRO A 5 1.12 10.12 5.00
C PRO A 5 0.23 9.61 6.14
N LEU A 6 0.44 8.37 6.54
CA LEU A 6 -0.27 7.80 7.68
C LEU A 6 0.47 8.12 9.00
N SER A 7 -0.10 7.69 10.12
CA SER A 7 0.50 7.91 11.45
C SER A 7 1.82 7.18 11.66
N ILE A 8 2.07 6.13 10.87
CA ILE A 8 3.33 5.38 10.89
C ILE A 8 4.25 5.96 9.83
N GLU A 9 5.43 6.44 10.23
CA GLU A 9 6.41 6.99 9.31
C GLU A 9 6.80 5.95 8.25
N GLY A 10 6.72 6.33 6.98
CA GLY A 10 7.03 5.45 5.87
C GLY A 10 5.83 4.72 5.31
N ALA A 11 4.64 4.91 5.85
CA ALA A 11 3.38 4.40 5.29
C ALA A 11 2.61 5.57 4.66
N ILE A 12 2.35 5.49 3.36
CA ILE A 12 1.74 6.60 2.60
C ILE A 12 0.62 6.04 1.71
N LYS A 13 -0.56 6.64 1.81
CA LYS A 13 -1.69 6.30 0.94
C LYS A 13 -1.69 7.22 -0.29
N PHE A 14 -1.78 6.60 -1.46
CA PHE A 14 -1.89 7.29 -2.74
C PHE A 14 -3.28 7.04 -3.31
N THR A 15 -4.04 8.09 -3.58
CA THR A 15 -5.36 7.97 -4.19
C THR A 15 -5.34 8.65 -5.56
N PRO A 16 -5.51 7.89 -6.65
CA PRO A 16 -5.44 8.45 -7.99
C PRO A 16 -6.69 9.27 -8.30
N ARG A 17 -6.53 10.21 -9.22
CA ARG A 17 -7.67 10.87 -9.82
C ARG A 17 -8.37 9.89 -10.76
N LEU A 18 -9.70 9.84 -10.66
CA LEU A 18 -10.51 8.98 -11.51
C LEU A 18 -11.07 9.80 -12.68
N PHE A 19 -10.84 9.34 -13.89
CA PHE A 19 -11.33 9.97 -15.11
C PHE A 19 -12.43 9.09 -15.69
N GLY A 20 -13.68 9.48 -15.43
CA GLY A 20 -14.85 8.72 -15.86
C GLY A 20 -15.54 9.34 -17.06
N ASP A 21 -16.07 8.47 -17.94
CA ASP A 21 -16.99 8.84 -19.02
C ASP A 21 -17.95 7.66 -19.27
N GLU A 22 -18.75 7.75 -20.33
CA GLU A 22 -19.73 6.69 -20.64
C GLU A 22 -19.10 5.33 -20.98
N ARG A 23 -17.79 5.28 -21.26
CA ARG A 23 -17.08 4.03 -21.57
C ARG A 23 -16.54 3.36 -20.31
N GLY A 24 -16.44 4.09 -19.18
CA GLY A 24 -15.88 3.57 -17.93
C GLY A 24 -14.97 4.58 -17.25
N VAL A 25 -14.00 4.07 -16.51
CA VAL A 25 -13.11 4.89 -15.67
C VAL A 25 -11.65 4.57 -15.96
N PHE A 26 -10.85 5.62 -16.14
CA PHE A 26 -9.40 5.53 -16.28
C PHE A 26 -8.73 6.14 -15.04
N SER A 27 -7.63 5.54 -14.61
CA SER A 27 -6.79 6.11 -13.54
C SER A 27 -5.33 5.65 -13.70
N GLU A 28 -4.41 6.45 -13.17
CA GLU A 28 -3.01 6.06 -13.09
C GLU A 28 -2.78 5.33 -11.76
N LEU A 29 -2.58 4.03 -11.78
CA LEU A 29 -2.36 3.24 -10.57
C LEU A 29 -1.01 3.51 -9.93
N PHE A 30 0.03 3.70 -10.73
CA PHE A 30 1.39 3.95 -10.29
C PHE A 30 2.05 4.93 -11.24
N LYS A 31 2.63 5.98 -10.69
CA LYS A 31 3.39 6.96 -11.46
C LYS A 31 4.71 7.22 -10.75
N ALA A 32 5.79 6.71 -11.31
CA ALA A 32 7.10 6.71 -10.67
C ALA A 32 7.57 8.09 -10.18
N PRO A 33 7.46 9.18 -10.96
CA PRO A 33 7.89 10.50 -10.48
C PRO A 33 7.13 10.98 -9.25
N LEU A 34 5.82 10.72 -9.17
CA LEU A 34 5.02 11.14 -8.02
C LEU A 34 5.37 10.34 -6.77
N VAL A 35 5.59 9.05 -6.91
CA VAL A 35 5.98 8.20 -5.79
C VAL A 35 7.37 8.59 -5.31
N ALA A 36 8.32 8.79 -6.22
CA ALA A 36 9.68 9.21 -5.88
C ALA A 36 9.71 10.53 -5.12
N GLU A 37 8.90 11.51 -5.54
CA GLU A 37 8.78 12.78 -4.85
C GLU A 37 8.25 12.61 -3.43
N ALA A 38 7.23 11.77 -3.26
CA ALA A 38 6.61 11.55 -1.95
C ALA A 38 7.51 10.81 -0.97
N ILE A 39 8.31 9.85 -1.43
CA ILE A 39 9.16 9.03 -0.56
C ILE A 39 10.60 9.55 -0.47
N GLY A 40 10.98 10.51 -1.32
CA GLY A 40 12.29 11.16 -1.28
C GLY A 40 13.40 10.42 -2.03
N HIS A 41 13.09 9.34 -2.74
CA HIS A 41 14.05 8.57 -3.55
C HIS A 41 13.29 7.76 -4.61
N ASN A 42 14.02 7.20 -5.57
CA ASN A 42 13.41 6.35 -6.59
C ASN A 42 12.87 5.06 -5.97
N PHE A 43 11.67 4.68 -6.40
CA PHE A 43 11.10 3.37 -6.11
C PHE A 43 11.41 2.46 -7.29
N THR A 44 12.40 1.58 -7.11
CA THR A 44 12.82 0.64 -8.16
C THR A 44 11.98 -0.62 -8.06
N LEU A 45 11.18 -0.86 -9.09
CA LEU A 45 10.30 -2.02 -9.14
C LEU A 45 11.10 -3.27 -9.51
N ALA A 46 11.19 -4.22 -8.59
CA ALA A 46 11.91 -5.47 -8.79
C ALA A 46 10.97 -6.63 -9.11
N GLN A 47 9.77 -6.64 -8.53
CA GLN A 47 8.83 -7.76 -8.67
C GLN A 47 7.41 -7.27 -8.48
N VAL A 48 6.49 -7.81 -9.28
CA VAL A 48 5.06 -7.56 -9.16
C VAL A 48 4.36 -8.89 -8.93
N ASN A 49 3.57 -8.97 -7.86
CA ASN A 49 2.77 -10.15 -7.53
C ASN A 49 1.29 -9.79 -7.50
N CYS A 50 0.46 -10.73 -7.82
CA CYS A 50 -0.98 -10.59 -7.71
C CYS A 50 -1.54 -11.83 -7.00
N SER A 51 -2.41 -11.63 -6.02
CA SER A 51 -3.07 -12.72 -5.31
C SER A 51 -4.56 -12.52 -5.31
N SER A 52 -5.30 -13.61 -5.17
CA SER A 52 -6.75 -13.60 -4.97
C SER A 52 -7.06 -14.26 -3.64
N SER A 53 -8.05 -13.73 -2.93
CA SER A 53 -8.45 -14.25 -1.64
C SER A 53 -9.97 -14.22 -1.50
N THR A 54 -10.53 -15.24 -0.86
CA THR A 54 -11.96 -15.26 -0.53
C THR A 54 -12.25 -14.34 0.64
N PRO A 55 -13.49 -13.80 0.75
CA PRO A 55 -13.86 -12.91 1.84
C PRO A 55 -13.54 -13.51 3.21
N GLY A 56 -12.98 -12.68 4.11
CA GLY A 56 -12.61 -13.09 5.45
C GLY A 56 -11.19 -13.64 5.59
N VAL A 57 -10.51 -13.93 4.48
CA VAL A 57 -9.12 -14.41 4.54
C VAL A 57 -8.21 -13.28 5.01
N ILE A 58 -7.34 -13.61 5.96
CA ILE A 58 -6.29 -12.73 6.45
C ILE A 58 -4.94 -13.29 6.02
N ARG A 59 -4.12 -12.43 5.41
CA ARG A 59 -2.74 -12.77 5.04
C ARG A 59 -1.78 -11.82 5.75
N GLY A 60 -0.78 -12.36 6.38
CA GLY A 60 0.27 -11.58 7.08
C GLY A 60 0.53 -12.13 8.48
N ILE A 61 1.31 -11.47 9.30
CA ILE A 61 2.02 -10.23 8.98
C ILE A 61 3.29 -10.59 8.21
N HIS A 62 3.49 -9.99 7.04
CA HIS A 62 4.66 -10.23 6.21
C HIS A 62 5.71 -9.14 6.45
N PHE A 63 6.97 -9.54 6.51
CA PHE A 63 8.10 -8.63 6.62
C PHE A 63 9.36 -9.29 6.05
N ALA A 64 10.38 -8.48 5.83
CA ALA A 64 11.68 -8.97 5.40
C ALA A 64 12.76 -8.35 6.29
N ASP A 65 13.85 -9.10 6.51
CA ASP A 65 14.95 -8.64 7.35
C ASP A 65 15.60 -7.37 6.78
N VAL A 66 15.95 -6.45 7.67
CA VAL A 66 16.64 -5.19 7.33
C VAL A 66 18.11 -5.34 7.73
N PRO A 67 19.07 -4.96 6.88
CA PRO A 67 18.98 -4.78 5.45
C PRO A 67 19.00 -6.10 4.67
N PRO A 68 18.47 -6.15 3.41
CA PRO A 68 17.97 -4.99 2.65
C PRO A 68 16.48 -4.73 2.83
N SER A 69 15.67 -5.65 3.40
CA SER A 69 14.23 -5.54 3.50
C SER A 69 13.54 -5.30 2.13
N GLN A 70 12.23 -4.99 2.16
CA GLN A 70 11.44 -4.74 0.96
C GLN A 70 10.47 -3.60 1.21
N ALA A 71 10.46 -2.63 0.31
CA ALA A 71 9.38 -1.67 0.22
C ALA A 71 8.26 -2.26 -0.65
N LYS A 72 7.02 -1.87 -0.37
CA LYS A 72 5.85 -2.39 -1.09
C LYS A 72 4.95 -1.26 -1.55
N TYR A 73 4.32 -1.46 -2.69
CA TYR A 73 3.26 -0.62 -3.22
C TYR A 73 2.08 -1.53 -3.50
N VAL A 74 1.03 -1.41 -2.71
CA VAL A 74 -0.09 -2.36 -2.69
C VAL A 74 -1.36 -1.69 -3.18
N THR A 75 -2.08 -2.33 -4.08
CA THR A 75 -3.38 -1.85 -4.54
C THR A 75 -4.34 -3.04 -4.70
N CYS A 76 -5.64 -2.76 -4.72
CA CYS A 76 -6.67 -3.76 -4.92
C CYS A 76 -7.37 -3.50 -6.24
N VAL A 77 -7.25 -4.43 -7.19
CA VAL A 77 -7.81 -4.26 -8.54
C VAL A 77 -9.20 -4.86 -8.71
N SER A 78 -9.64 -5.67 -7.77
CA SER A 78 -10.97 -6.29 -7.79
C SER A 78 -11.43 -6.54 -6.35
N GLY A 79 -12.66 -6.19 -6.03
CA GLY A 79 -13.19 -6.32 -4.68
C GLY A 79 -12.67 -5.26 -3.73
N ALA A 80 -12.46 -5.64 -2.47
CA ALA A 80 -12.01 -4.75 -1.42
C ALA A 80 -11.17 -5.49 -0.39
N ILE A 81 -10.15 -4.80 0.14
CA ILE A 81 -9.34 -5.29 1.24
C ILE A 81 -9.18 -4.22 2.31
N LEU A 82 -8.99 -4.64 3.54
CA LEU A 82 -8.47 -3.80 4.61
C LEU A 82 -6.97 -4.05 4.66
N ASP A 83 -6.18 -3.05 4.27
CA ASP A 83 -4.73 -3.16 4.19
C ASP A 83 -4.08 -2.51 5.40
N VAL A 84 -3.12 -3.19 6.01
CA VAL A 84 -2.59 -2.80 7.32
C VAL A 84 -1.08 -2.69 7.27
N ALA A 85 -0.58 -1.54 7.74
CA ALA A 85 0.84 -1.32 7.98
C ALA A 85 1.10 -1.41 9.49
N ILE A 86 2.09 -2.19 9.87
CA ILE A 86 2.48 -2.38 11.26
C ILE A 86 3.94 -1.95 11.43
N ASP A 87 4.21 -1.12 12.41
CA ASP A 87 5.57 -0.72 12.71
C ASP A 87 6.25 -1.76 13.59
N ILE A 88 7.11 -2.55 12.99
CA ILE A 88 7.89 -3.59 13.66
C ILE A 88 9.38 -3.22 13.75
N ARG A 89 9.72 -1.95 13.48
CA ARG A 89 11.10 -1.49 13.52
C ARG A 89 11.51 -1.22 14.96
N VAL A 90 12.48 -1.98 15.44
CA VAL A 90 13.04 -1.82 16.80
C VAL A 90 13.65 -0.42 16.92
N GLY A 91 13.29 0.30 17.97
CA GLY A 91 13.78 1.67 18.20
C GLY A 91 12.96 2.75 17.51
N SER A 92 11.96 2.40 16.71
CA SER A 92 11.06 3.38 16.12
C SER A 92 10.16 3.99 17.19
N PRO A 93 9.89 5.32 17.14
CA PRO A 93 8.94 5.95 18.06
C PRO A 93 7.52 5.38 17.98
N THR A 94 7.15 4.76 16.86
CA THR A 94 5.84 4.16 16.65
C THR A 94 5.85 2.63 16.67
N PHE A 95 6.91 2.02 17.23
CA PHE A 95 7.02 0.56 17.32
C PHE A 95 5.76 -0.04 17.97
N GLY A 96 5.22 -1.07 17.32
CA GLY A 96 4.02 -1.77 17.77
C GLY A 96 2.71 -1.12 17.35
N GLN A 97 2.75 0.08 16.80
CA GLN A 97 1.55 0.75 16.28
C GLN A 97 1.21 0.24 14.88
N TRP A 98 -0.04 0.38 14.50
CA TRP A 98 -0.51 -0.02 13.19
C TRP A 98 -1.51 1.00 12.66
N SER A 99 -1.66 1.02 11.34
CA SER A 99 -2.62 1.85 10.64
C SER A 99 -3.25 1.04 9.53
N ALA A 100 -4.55 1.21 9.31
CA ALA A 100 -5.28 0.45 8.32
C ALA A 100 -5.99 1.38 7.34
N VAL A 101 -6.04 0.98 6.08
CA VAL A 101 -6.76 1.69 5.03
C VAL A 101 -7.55 0.69 4.19
N GLU A 102 -8.71 1.09 3.70
CA GLU A 102 -9.44 0.29 2.74
C GLU A 102 -8.94 0.58 1.34
N LEU A 103 -8.54 -0.48 0.63
CA LEU A 103 -8.18 -0.43 -0.78
C LEU A 103 -9.22 -1.25 -1.55
N ASN A 104 -9.79 -0.67 -2.59
CA ASN A 104 -10.84 -1.36 -3.36
C ASN A 104 -10.82 -0.95 -4.83
N ALA A 105 -11.58 -1.67 -5.63
CA ALA A 105 -11.66 -1.43 -7.07
C ALA A 105 -12.29 -0.08 -7.42
N GLU A 106 -13.01 0.53 -6.50
CA GLU A 106 -13.66 1.82 -6.72
C GLU A 106 -12.73 2.99 -6.42
N ASN A 107 -12.07 2.99 -5.25
CA ASN A 107 -11.16 4.09 -4.89
C ASN A 107 -9.82 3.99 -5.62
N ARG A 108 -9.43 2.80 -6.02
CA ARG A 108 -8.15 2.52 -6.70
C ARG A 108 -6.94 3.07 -5.98
N SER A 109 -7.06 3.24 -4.68
CA SER A 109 -5.98 3.72 -3.84
C SER A 109 -4.88 2.67 -3.70
N ALA A 110 -3.70 3.12 -3.35
CA ALA A 110 -2.56 2.27 -3.07
C ALA A 110 -1.95 2.66 -1.73
N LEU A 111 -1.32 1.70 -1.08
CA LEU A 111 -0.55 1.93 0.14
C LEU A 111 0.91 1.62 -0.14
N TYR A 112 1.76 2.61 0.08
CA TYR A 112 3.21 2.43 0.08
C TYR A 112 3.67 2.14 1.50
N LEU A 113 4.51 1.11 1.65
CA LEU A 113 5.13 0.74 2.92
C LEU A 113 6.65 0.72 2.71
N THR A 114 7.36 1.54 3.48
CA THR A 114 8.82 1.57 3.43
C THR A 114 9.43 0.28 3.97
N GLU A 115 10.71 0.08 3.70
CA GLU A 115 11.46 -1.05 4.23
C GLU A 115 11.36 -1.08 5.77
N GLY A 116 11.27 -2.29 6.32
CA GLY A 116 11.20 -2.52 7.76
C GLY A 116 9.80 -2.58 8.33
N LEU A 117 8.78 -2.13 7.61
CA LEU A 117 7.40 -2.26 8.08
C LEU A 117 6.84 -3.66 7.84
N GLY A 118 5.93 -4.08 8.72
CA GLY A 118 5.12 -5.26 8.50
C GLY A 118 3.87 -4.92 7.69
N HIS A 119 3.38 -5.89 6.93
CA HIS A 119 2.21 -5.75 6.07
C HIS A 119 1.25 -6.91 6.25
N ALA A 120 -0.02 -6.60 6.36
CA ALA A 120 -1.09 -7.59 6.40
C ALA A 120 -2.31 -7.05 5.68
N PHE A 121 -3.20 -7.95 5.27
CA PHE A 121 -4.50 -7.53 4.76
C PHE A 121 -5.58 -8.55 5.05
N MET A 122 -6.82 -8.08 5.06
CA MET A 122 -8.00 -8.94 5.14
C MET A 122 -8.88 -8.68 3.93
N ALA A 123 -9.29 -9.74 3.26
CA ALA A 123 -10.24 -9.66 2.15
C ALA A 123 -11.63 -9.34 2.69
N LEU A 124 -12.24 -8.26 2.18
CA LEU A 124 -13.58 -7.82 2.55
C LEU A 124 -14.63 -8.31 1.56
N GLU A 125 -14.26 -8.44 0.29
CA GLU A 125 -15.11 -8.96 -0.78
C GLU A 125 -14.33 -9.76 -1.80
#